data_bff924a906de86a8770ec020a4a65624
#
_entry.id   bff924a906de86a8770ec020a4a65624
#
_cell.length_a   1.000
_cell.length_b   1.000
_cell.length_c   1.000
_cell.angle_alpha   90.00
_cell.angle_beta   90.00
_cell.angle_gamma   90.00
#
_symmetry.space_group_name_H-M   'P 1'
#
loop_
_entity.id
_entity.type
_entity.pdbx_description
1 polymer ?
#
loop_
_entity_poly.entity_id
_entity_poly.type
_entity_poly.pdbx_seq_one_letter_code
_entity_poly.pdbx_strand_id
1 'polypeptide(L)'
;MDGPLKNLLVVDLTRVLVGPYCTMILSDLGARVIKVEAPEIGDDSRKFGPFVKDYSAYFMSLNRGKESIALNLKNEDDKKIFDKILAKADILVENFKPGTLEKWGYGWKDVSKKYPNLIYASASGFGQTGPLKELPAYDMVVQGMGGLMSVTGHPNSEPTRVGTSIGDITAGLFTAIGINAALYDRQKTGKGMFIDVSMLDCQIAILENAIARYLSKNEIPKPMGSRHPSIAPFEAFKTKDSYIIIAAGNDKLYEKLCEVLGIPEMVSDKRFNTNSLRCENMNELKSIFEDKLSSKNTSEWVSEMEKLKIPCGPIFNIKEAVENPQVEARNMIVKAYHKVVGDFRLAGNPIKMSSYEDKSTRGDIPDLDEHREQILKEFS
;
A
#
# COMPACT_ATOMS: atom_id res chain seq x y z
N MET A 1 -16.88 0.36 -13.32
CA MET A 1 -16.97 -1.02 -12.77
C MET A 1 -18.21 -1.17 -11.92
N ASP A 2 -18.73 -2.38 -11.73
CA ASP A 2 -19.77 -2.64 -10.74
C ASP A 2 -19.12 -2.88 -9.37
N GLY A 3 -19.67 -2.27 -8.32
CA GLY A 3 -19.05 -2.35 -7.00
C GLY A 3 -19.85 -1.57 -5.93
N PRO A 4 -19.47 -1.67 -4.65
CA PRO A 4 -20.20 -1.04 -3.56
C PRO A 4 -20.25 0.50 -3.64
N LEU A 5 -19.31 1.12 -4.39
CA LEU A 5 -19.21 2.56 -4.56
C LEU A 5 -19.73 3.06 -5.91
N LYS A 6 -20.49 2.24 -6.65
CA LYS A 6 -20.93 2.47 -8.06
C LYS A 6 -21.57 3.84 -8.32
N ASN A 7 -22.28 4.42 -7.38
CA ASN A 7 -22.99 5.67 -7.59
C ASN A 7 -22.28 6.90 -7.05
N LEU A 8 -21.02 6.75 -6.66
CA LEU A 8 -20.22 7.83 -6.09
C LEU A 8 -19.31 8.45 -7.15
N LEU A 9 -19.25 9.77 -7.14
CA LEU A 9 -18.34 10.57 -7.95
C LEU A 9 -17.18 11.08 -7.08
N VAL A 10 -15.97 10.69 -7.47
CA VAL A 10 -14.71 11.14 -6.86
C VAL A 10 -14.05 12.15 -7.78
N VAL A 11 -13.73 13.31 -7.25
CA VAL A 11 -12.85 14.30 -7.88
C VAL A 11 -11.44 14.07 -7.35
N ASP A 12 -10.53 13.70 -8.23
CA ASP A 12 -9.15 13.33 -7.92
C ASP A 12 -8.20 14.45 -8.38
N LEU A 13 -7.76 15.31 -7.44
CA LEU A 13 -6.73 16.34 -7.65
C LEU A 13 -5.32 15.82 -7.36
N THR A 14 -5.18 14.52 -7.09
CA THR A 14 -3.94 13.96 -6.58
C THR A 14 -2.91 13.71 -7.68
N ARG A 15 -1.65 13.55 -7.28
CA ARG A 15 -0.54 13.24 -8.17
C ARG A 15 0.44 12.26 -7.53
N VAL A 16 1.27 11.65 -8.34
CA VAL A 16 2.35 10.71 -8.01
C VAL A 16 1.80 9.40 -7.44
N LEU A 17 1.74 9.17 -6.12
CA LEU A 17 1.42 7.86 -5.57
C LEU A 17 0.36 7.87 -4.46
N VAL A 18 0.51 8.61 -3.39
CA VAL A 18 -0.37 8.55 -2.19
C VAL A 18 -1.85 8.63 -2.55
N GLY A 19 -2.24 9.76 -3.15
CA GLY A 19 -3.62 10.00 -3.53
C GLY A 19 -4.08 9.16 -4.71
N PRO A 20 -3.29 9.04 -5.80
CA PRO A 20 -3.65 8.15 -6.91
C PRO A 20 -3.86 6.69 -6.50
N TYR A 21 -3.11 6.19 -5.51
CA TYR A 21 -3.33 4.85 -4.95
C TYR A 21 -4.67 4.74 -4.22
N CYS A 22 -5.03 5.75 -3.43
CA CYS A 22 -6.35 5.84 -2.79
C CYS A 22 -7.47 5.85 -3.83
N THR A 23 -7.42 6.76 -4.79
CA THR A 23 -8.49 6.91 -5.79
C THR A 23 -8.57 5.75 -6.77
N MET A 24 -7.46 5.03 -7.01
CA MET A 24 -7.46 3.75 -7.72
C MET A 24 -8.25 2.68 -6.96
N ILE A 25 -8.09 2.58 -5.64
CA ILE A 25 -8.87 1.66 -4.82
C ILE A 25 -10.36 1.99 -4.89
N LEU A 26 -10.73 3.27 -4.79
CA LEU A 26 -12.12 3.70 -4.91
C LEU A 26 -12.70 3.36 -6.31
N SER A 27 -11.92 3.54 -7.36
CA SER A 27 -12.29 3.13 -8.73
C SER A 27 -12.48 1.62 -8.84
N ASP A 28 -11.56 0.82 -8.29
CA ASP A 28 -11.67 -0.65 -8.28
C ASP A 28 -12.89 -1.14 -7.46
N LEU A 29 -13.36 -0.35 -6.49
CA LEU A 29 -14.59 -0.59 -5.73
C LEU A 29 -15.86 -0.03 -6.40
N GLY A 30 -15.74 0.50 -7.61
CA GLY A 30 -16.85 0.90 -8.47
C GLY A 30 -17.13 2.39 -8.52
N ALA A 31 -16.45 3.24 -7.77
CA ALA A 31 -16.61 4.69 -7.86
C ALA A 31 -16.18 5.22 -9.24
N ARG A 32 -16.90 6.20 -9.75
CA ARG A 32 -16.45 7.00 -10.90
C ARG A 32 -15.42 8.01 -10.42
N VAL A 33 -14.25 8.03 -11.05
CA VAL A 33 -13.14 8.92 -10.66
C VAL A 33 -12.82 9.86 -11.82
N ILE A 34 -13.00 11.17 -11.61
CA ILE A 34 -12.54 12.21 -12.53
C ILE A 34 -11.22 12.77 -11.97
N LYS A 35 -10.14 12.45 -12.67
CA LYS A 35 -8.81 12.97 -12.37
C LYS A 35 -8.63 14.32 -13.05
N VAL A 36 -8.45 15.36 -12.26
CA VAL A 36 -8.19 16.73 -12.72
C VAL A 36 -6.69 16.96 -12.70
N GLU A 37 -6.13 17.22 -13.86
CA GLU A 37 -4.69 17.36 -14.07
C GLU A 37 -4.31 18.78 -14.51
N ALA A 38 -3.04 19.15 -14.32
CA ALA A 38 -2.55 20.41 -14.85
C ALA A 38 -2.47 20.36 -16.39
N PRO A 39 -2.92 21.40 -17.14
CA PRO A 39 -2.77 21.43 -18.58
C PRO A 39 -1.31 21.22 -19.02
N GLU A 40 -1.09 20.58 -20.16
CA GLU A 40 0.19 20.33 -20.82
C GLU A 40 1.14 19.40 -20.04
N ILE A 41 1.14 19.46 -18.72
CA ILE A 41 2.09 18.73 -17.85
C ILE A 41 1.49 17.41 -17.35
N GLY A 42 0.23 17.42 -16.95
CA GLY A 42 -0.46 16.31 -16.30
C GLY A 42 0.08 15.99 -14.91
N ASP A 43 -0.16 14.78 -14.47
CA ASP A 43 0.44 14.20 -13.27
C ASP A 43 1.94 13.97 -13.50
N ASP A 44 2.78 14.35 -12.53
CA ASP A 44 4.24 14.17 -12.60
C ASP A 44 4.64 12.71 -12.92
N SER A 45 3.85 11.74 -12.46
CA SER A 45 4.09 10.32 -12.70
C SER A 45 3.98 9.92 -14.18
N ARG A 46 3.38 10.74 -15.05
CA ARG A 46 3.41 10.51 -16.50
C ARG A 46 4.83 10.54 -17.08
N LYS A 47 5.77 11.18 -16.36
CA LYS A 47 7.20 11.30 -16.72
C LYS A 47 8.11 10.34 -15.96
N PHE A 48 7.57 9.45 -15.13
CA PHE A 48 8.34 8.47 -14.35
C PHE A 48 8.41 7.13 -15.08
N GLY A 49 9.61 6.60 -15.21
CA GLY A 49 9.81 5.26 -15.76
C GLY A 49 9.36 4.14 -14.82
N PRO A 50 9.32 2.90 -15.34
CA PRO A 50 9.67 2.49 -16.68
C PRO A 50 8.64 2.90 -17.72
N PHE A 51 9.03 2.92 -19.00
CA PHE A 51 8.16 3.32 -20.11
C PHE A 51 7.85 2.14 -21.03
N VAL A 52 6.62 2.13 -21.57
CA VAL A 52 6.18 1.22 -22.63
C VAL A 52 5.63 2.09 -23.76
N LYS A 53 6.28 2.07 -24.95
CA LYS A 53 5.92 2.94 -26.09
C LYS A 53 5.77 4.42 -25.66
N ASP A 54 6.72 4.92 -24.89
CA ASP A 54 6.78 6.28 -24.34
C ASP A 54 5.75 6.63 -23.26
N TYR A 55 4.90 5.69 -22.85
CA TYR A 55 3.93 5.84 -21.75
C TYR A 55 4.48 5.30 -20.44
N SER A 56 4.29 6.05 -19.37
CA SER A 56 4.75 5.66 -18.03
C SER A 56 3.97 4.46 -17.49
N ALA A 57 4.65 3.34 -17.28
CA ALA A 57 4.08 2.19 -16.58
C ALA A 57 3.70 2.52 -15.13
N TYR A 58 4.40 3.47 -14.51
CA TYR A 58 4.10 3.97 -13.19
C TYR A 58 2.73 4.66 -13.16
N PHE A 59 2.49 5.61 -14.08
CA PHE A 59 1.19 6.28 -14.19
C PHE A 59 0.06 5.27 -14.48
N MET A 60 0.29 4.39 -15.46
CA MET A 60 -0.69 3.38 -15.89
C MET A 60 -1.13 2.46 -14.75
N SER A 61 -0.21 2.07 -13.88
CA SER A 61 -0.51 1.16 -12.76
C SER A 61 -1.46 1.76 -11.71
N LEU A 62 -1.52 3.08 -11.59
CA LEU A 62 -2.24 3.80 -10.55
C LEU A 62 -3.52 4.51 -11.05
N ASN A 63 -3.64 4.73 -12.36
CA ASN A 63 -4.69 5.59 -12.90
C ASN A 63 -5.66 4.86 -13.86
N ARG A 64 -5.65 3.53 -13.83
CA ARG A 64 -6.66 2.72 -14.52
C ARG A 64 -8.07 3.02 -14.04
N GLY A 65 -9.02 3.03 -14.95
CA GLY A 65 -10.44 3.22 -14.65
C GLY A 65 -10.81 4.65 -14.24
N LYS A 66 -9.90 5.60 -14.41
CA LYS A 66 -10.17 7.03 -14.17
C LYS A 66 -10.46 7.75 -15.49
N GLU A 67 -11.27 8.80 -15.42
CA GLU A 67 -11.42 9.77 -16.49
C GLU A 67 -10.44 10.93 -16.28
N SER A 68 -9.84 11.48 -17.33
CA SER A 68 -8.90 12.60 -17.23
C SER A 68 -9.46 13.86 -17.86
N ILE A 69 -9.37 14.98 -17.13
CA ILE A 69 -9.63 16.33 -17.62
C ILE A 69 -8.49 17.26 -17.16
N ALA A 70 -7.99 18.10 -18.07
CA ALA A 70 -6.95 19.07 -17.77
C ALA A 70 -7.58 20.44 -17.44
N LEU A 71 -7.40 20.93 -16.20
CA LEU A 71 -7.91 22.21 -15.76
C LEU A 71 -6.82 23.00 -15.01
N ASN A 72 -6.69 24.29 -15.32
CA ASN A 72 -5.86 25.21 -14.56
C ASN A 72 -6.68 25.90 -13.46
N LEU A 73 -6.63 25.40 -12.25
CA LEU A 73 -7.39 25.95 -11.12
C LEU A 73 -6.93 27.36 -10.65
N LYS A 74 -6.03 28.01 -11.39
CA LYS A 74 -5.72 29.43 -11.24
C LYS A 74 -6.45 30.30 -12.26
N ASN A 75 -7.09 29.69 -13.25
CA ASN A 75 -7.86 30.36 -14.30
C ASN A 75 -9.35 30.34 -13.94
N GLU A 76 -10.02 31.46 -14.06
CA GLU A 76 -11.44 31.61 -13.64
C GLU A 76 -12.42 30.80 -14.50
N ASP A 77 -12.13 30.59 -15.78
CA ASP A 77 -13.02 29.80 -16.64
C ASP A 77 -12.91 28.31 -16.31
N ASP A 78 -11.69 27.82 -16.07
CA ASP A 78 -11.46 26.44 -15.63
C ASP A 78 -12.03 26.19 -14.22
N LYS A 79 -11.98 27.19 -13.33
CA LYS A 79 -12.66 27.13 -12.02
C LYS A 79 -14.17 26.96 -12.15
N LYS A 80 -14.81 27.63 -13.09
CA LYS A 80 -16.26 27.49 -13.34
C LYS A 80 -16.62 26.06 -13.73
N ILE A 81 -15.76 25.42 -14.56
CA ILE A 81 -15.91 24.01 -14.95
C ILE A 81 -15.74 23.13 -13.72
N PHE A 82 -14.65 23.33 -12.97
CA PHE A 82 -14.34 22.56 -11.76
C PHE A 82 -15.45 22.67 -10.72
N ASP A 83 -16.01 23.88 -10.51
CA ASP A 83 -17.13 24.11 -9.60
C ASP A 83 -18.38 23.30 -9.98
N LYS A 84 -18.68 23.17 -11.27
CA LYS A 84 -19.81 22.37 -11.74
C LYS A 84 -19.60 20.87 -11.49
N ILE A 85 -18.37 20.38 -11.67
CA ILE A 85 -18.01 18.99 -11.35
C ILE A 85 -18.11 18.77 -9.84
N LEU A 86 -17.53 19.66 -9.05
CA LEU A 86 -17.48 19.56 -7.59
C LEU A 86 -18.88 19.63 -6.95
N ALA A 87 -19.81 20.38 -7.56
CA ALA A 87 -21.19 20.45 -7.10
C ALA A 87 -21.95 19.12 -7.16
N LYS A 88 -21.50 18.18 -7.97
CA LYS A 88 -22.08 16.83 -8.10
C LYS A 88 -21.20 15.76 -7.46
N ALA A 89 -20.02 16.13 -6.98
CA ALA A 89 -19.07 15.19 -6.38
C ALA A 89 -19.49 14.76 -4.98
N ASP A 90 -19.21 13.52 -4.68
CA ASP A 90 -19.34 12.93 -3.33
C ASP A 90 -18.07 13.09 -2.52
N ILE A 91 -16.92 13.01 -3.20
CA ILE A 91 -15.60 12.97 -2.59
C ILE A 91 -14.64 13.84 -3.40
N LEU A 92 -13.86 14.64 -2.70
CA LEU A 92 -12.68 15.34 -3.22
C LEU A 92 -11.45 14.78 -2.55
N VAL A 93 -10.46 14.35 -3.33
CA VAL A 93 -9.18 13.86 -2.81
C VAL A 93 -8.06 14.72 -3.36
N GLU A 94 -7.17 15.17 -2.47
CA GLU A 94 -5.98 15.95 -2.84
C GLU A 94 -4.74 15.49 -2.05
N ASN A 95 -3.55 15.76 -2.59
CA ASN A 95 -2.28 15.52 -1.89
C ASN A 95 -1.25 16.62 -2.14
N PHE A 96 -1.72 17.87 -2.19
CA PHE A 96 -0.85 19.04 -2.29
C PHE A 96 -0.23 19.38 -0.94
N LYS A 97 0.75 20.28 -0.99
CA LYS A 97 1.26 20.92 0.22
C LYS A 97 0.13 21.69 0.92
N PRO A 98 0.00 21.63 2.25
CA PRO A 98 -0.95 22.41 3.02
C PRO A 98 -1.00 23.88 2.60
N GLY A 99 -2.20 24.46 2.53
CA GLY A 99 -2.41 25.82 2.09
C GLY A 99 -2.46 26.04 0.57
N THR A 100 -2.22 25.01 -0.25
CA THR A 100 -2.25 25.15 -1.72
C THR A 100 -3.68 25.36 -2.23
N LEU A 101 -4.61 24.50 -1.84
CA LEU A 101 -6.01 24.62 -2.27
C LEU A 101 -6.72 25.82 -1.65
N GLU A 102 -6.34 26.21 -0.43
CA GLU A 102 -6.81 27.46 0.17
C GLU A 102 -6.47 28.68 -0.69
N LYS A 103 -5.25 28.75 -1.23
CA LYS A 103 -4.82 29.85 -2.13
C LYS A 103 -5.60 29.87 -3.44
N TRP A 104 -6.14 28.74 -3.87
CA TRP A 104 -6.95 28.65 -5.09
C TRP A 104 -8.45 28.84 -4.83
N GLY A 105 -8.86 28.96 -3.55
CA GLY A 105 -10.26 29.12 -3.13
C GLY A 105 -10.99 27.80 -2.88
N TYR A 106 -10.27 26.70 -2.77
CA TYR A 106 -10.80 25.35 -2.55
C TYR A 106 -10.34 24.71 -1.23
N GLY A 107 -9.99 25.52 -0.23
CA GLY A 107 -9.74 25.03 1.12
C GLY A 107 -11.01 24.51 1.79
N TRP A 108 -10.86 23.61 2.76
CA TRP A 108 -11.99 22.98 3.46
C TRP A 108 -13.03 24.00 3.98
N LYS A 109 -12.57 25.12 4.54
CA LYS A 109 -13.48 26.17 5.10
C LYS A 109 -14.43 26.75 4.06
N ASP A 110 -14.01 26.85 2.80
CA ASP A 110 -14.82 27.39 1.71
C ASP A 110 -15.64 26.30 1.05
N VAL A 111 -15.01 25.16 0.78
CA VAL A 111 -15.65 24.00 0.15
C VAL A 111 -16.79 23.44 1.00
N SER A 112 -16.62 23.33 2.33
CA SER A 112 -17.66 22.80 3.23
C SER A 112 -18.89 23.68 3.33
N LYS A 113 -18.77 24.99 3.14
CA LYS A 113 -19.92 25.90 3.10
C LYS A 113 -20.71 25.79 1.78
N LYS A 114 -19.98 25.61 0.67
CA LYS A 114 -20.55 25.54 -0.67
C LYS A 114 -21.13 24.16 -0.97
N TYR A 115 -20.47 23.12 -0.46
CA TYR A 115 -20.80 21.70 -0.69
C TYR A 115 -20.82 20.92 0.63
N PRO A 116 -21.87 21.11 1.45
CA PRO A 116 -21.89 20.59 2.84
C PRO A 116 -21.89 19.06 2.96
N ASN A 117 -22.21 18.35 1.88
CA ASN A 117 -22.23 16.88 1.85
C ASN A 117 -20.94 16.28 1.31
N LEU A 118 -20.00 17.10 0.82
CA LEU A 118 -18.76 16.64 0.21
C LEU A 118 -17.79 16.09 1.27
N ILE A 119 -17.28 14.90 1.05
CA ILE A 119 -16.16 14.35 1.82
C ILE A 119 -14.88 14.89 1.19
N TYR A 120 -14.07 15.58 1.99
CA TYR A 120 -12.81 16.17 1.55
C TYR A 120 -11.65 15.43 2.20
N ALA A 121 -10.86 14.69 1.43
CA ALA A 121 -9.71 13.93 1.93
C ALA A 121 -8.41 14.58 1.47
N SER A 122 -7.56 14.94 2.41
CA SER A 122 -6.23 15.48 2.19
C SER A 122 -5.18 14.51 2.72
N ALA A 123 -4.25 14.11 1.87
CA ALA A 123 -3.14 13.26 2.25
C ALA A 123 -1.81 14.00 2.01
N SER A 124 -1.05 14.25 3.06
CA SER A 124 0.18 15.03 2.98
C SER A 124 1.33 14.38 3.76
N GLY A 125 2.54 14.89 3.62
CA GLY A 125 3.72 14.33 4.29
C GLY A 125 3.61 14.31 5.81
N PHE A 126 3.16 15.43 6.39
CA PHE A 126 3.16 15.65 7.85
C PHE A 126 1.80 16.08 8.41
N GLY A 127 0.72 15.98 7.62
CA GLY A 127 -0.62 16.42 8.03
C GLY A 127 -0.85 17.92 7.87
N GLN A 128 -2.07 18.35 8.16
CA GLN A 128 -2.50 19.76 8.04
C GLN A 128 -2.19 20.59 9.30
N THR A 129 -1.72 19.93 10.36
CA THR A 129 -1.41 20.54 11.66
C THR A 129 -0.01 20.17 12.12
N GLY A 130 0.42 20.76 13.23
CA GLY A 130 1.73 20.45 13.82
C GLY A 130 2.91 21.25 13.25
N PRO A 131 4.10 21.11 13.85
CA PRO A 131 5.26 21.94 13.53
C PRO A 131 5.87 21.67 12.16
N LEU A 132 5.64 20.50 11.56
CA LEU A 132 6.23 20.08 10.29
C LEU A 132 5.30 20.26 9.09
N LYS A 133 4.07 20.73 9.27
CA LYS A 133 3.05 20.80 8.23
C LYS A 133 3.47 21.49 6.93
N GLU A 134 4.38 22.47 7.03
CA GLU A 134 4.88 23.24 5.89
C GLU A 134 6.04 22.56 5.15
N LEU A 135 6.59 21.47 5.68
CA LEU A 135 7.73 20.80 5.07
C LEU A 135 7.29 19.88 3.93
N PRO A 136 8.04 19.81 2.83
CA PRO A 136 7.83 18.82 1.79
C PRO A 136 8.26 17.44 2.30
N ALA A 137 7.58 16.39 1.86
CA ALA A 137 7.96 15.02 2.13
C ALA A 137 7.78 14.15 0.89
N TYR A 138 8.60 13.11 0.82
CA TYR A 138 8.46 11.95 -0.05
C TYR A 138 8.58 10.69 0.80
N ASP A 139 8.21 9.55 0.24
CA ASP A 139 8.23 8.24 0.89
C ASP A 139 9.49 8.00 1.75
N MET A 140 10.67 8.16 1.17
CA MET A 140 11.92 7.86 1.86
C MET A 140 12.16 8.79 3.07
N VAL A 141 11.70 10.03 3.01
CA VAL A 141 11.81 10.99 4.13
C VAL A 141 10.97 10.51 5.31
N VAL A 142 9.72 10.11 5.06
CA VAL A 142 8.83 9.64 6.14
C VAL A 142 9.19 8.25 6.63
N GLN A 143 9.76 7.36 5.80
CA GLN A 143 10.34 6.10 6.26
C GLN A 143 11.49 6.35 7.26
N GLY A 144 12.35 7.33 6.97
CA GLY A 144 13.44 7.73 7.86
C GLY A 144 12.95 8.36 9.16
N MET A 145 12.13 9.41 9.05
CA MET A 145 11.63 10.18 10.20
C MET A 145 10.61 9.40 11.03
N GLY A 146 9.84 8.51 10.41
CA GLY A 146 8.84 7.65 11.07
C GLY A 146 9.45 6.43 11.78
N GLY A 147 10.76 6.23 11.72
CA GLY A 147 11.45 5.15 12.43
C GLY A 147 11.48 3.80 11.69
N LEU A 148 10.80 3.64 10.55
CA LEU A 148 10.76 2.38 9.83
C LEU A 148 12.16 1.92 9.38
N MET A 149 13.00 2.85 8.90
CA MET A 149 14.37 2.53 8.51
C MET A 149 15.26 2.12 9.69
N SER A 150 14.92 2.52 10.92
CA SER A 150 15.68 2.14 12.12
C SER A 150 15.50 0.68 12.54
N VAL A 151 14.46 0.01 12.02
CA VAL A 151 14.15 -1.40 12.31
C VAL A 151 14.26 -2.31 11.08
N THR A 152 14.51 -1.73 9.90
CA THR A 152 14.61 -2.45 8.62
C THR A 152 16.07 -2.65 8.23
N GLY A 153 16.45 -3.86 7.83
CA GLY A 153 17.81 -4.21 7.40
C GLY A 153 18.48 -5.26 8.27
N HIS A 154 19.73 -5.54 7.98
CA HIS A 154 20.55 -6.47 8.75
C HIS A 154 21.25 -5.73 9.94
N PRO A 155 21.60 -6.47 11.01
CA PRO A 155 22.37 -5.89 12.11
C PRO A 155 23.65 -5.22 11.61
N ASN A 156 23.90 -4.00 12.09
CA ASN A 156 25.10 -3.21 11.76
C ASN A 156 25.25 -2.84 10.27
N SER A 157 24.18 -2.94 9.47
CA SER A 157 24.17 -2.42 8.10
C SER A 157 23.85 -0.92 8.07
N GLU A 158 24.10 -0.30 6.90
CA GLU A 158 23.60 1.05 6.64
C GLU A 158 22.07 1.10 6.70
N PRO A 159 21.47 2.28 7.01
CA PRO A 159 20.03 2.45 7.02
C PRO A 159 19.41 1.97 5.70
N THR A 160 18.42 1.08 5.79
CA THR A 160 17.80 0.45 4.62
C THR A 160 16.33 0.81 4.57
N ARG A 161 15.87 1.31 3.40
CA ARG A 161 14.44 1.54 3.17
C ARG A 161 13.72 0.22 2.86
N VAL A 162 12.41 0.17 3.08
CA VAL A 162 11.55 -0.88 2.50
C VAL A 162 11.56 -0.71 0.97
N GLY A 163 11.66 -1.81 0.23
CA GLY A 163 11.84 -1.80 -1.23
C GLY A 163 10.70 -1.16 -2.03
N THR A 164 9.48 -1.15 -1.49
CA THR A 164 8.33 -0.41 -2.02
C THR A 164 8.15 0.93 -1.31
N SER A 165 7.39 1.87 -1.89
CA SER A 165 7.05 3.17 -1.28
C SER A 165 5.97 3.00 -0.21
N ILE A 166 6.32 2.34 0.89
CA ILE A 166 5.39 1.96 1.95
C ILE A 166 4.76 3.17 2.65
N GLY A 167 5.49 4.30 2.72
CA GLY A 167 4.98 5.56 3.26
C GLY A 167 3.81 6.10 2.46
N ASP A 168 3.98 6.13 1.15
CA ASP A 168 2.92 6.53 0.23
C ASP A 168 1.74 5.56 0.26
N ILE A 169 2.01 4.26 0.14
CA ILE A 169 0.97 3.23 0.03
C ILE A 169 0.13 3.17 1.29
N THR A 170 0.73 3.21 2.48
CA THR A 170 -0.03 3.21 3.75
C THR A 170 -0.89 4.45 3.91
N ALA A 171 -0.39 5.62 3.53
CA ALA A 171 -1.19 6.84 3.55
C ALA A 171 -2.36 6.76 2.55
N GLY A 172 -2.15 6.23 1.35
CA GLY A 172 -3.22 5.97 0.39
C GLY A 172 -4.29 5.00 0.93
N LEU A 173 -3.87 3.92 1.60
CA LEU A 173 -4.77 2.97 2.25
C LEU A 173 -5.57 3.62 3.39
N PHE A 174 -4.92 4.33 4.31
CA PHE A 174 -5.60 5.01 5.41
C PHE A 174 -6.56 6.09 4.91
N THR A 175 -6.22 6.79 3.81
CA THR A 175 -7.11 7.74 3.17
C THR A 175 -8.36 7.05 2.63
N ALA A 176 -8.21 5.91 1.94
CA ALA A 176 -9.35 5.14 1.45
C ALA A 176 -10.22 4.60 2.59
N ILE A 177 -9.62 4.13 3.69
CA ILE A 177 -10.34 3.70 4.91
C ILE A 177 -11.12 4.87 5.52
N GLY A 178 -10.46 6.04 5.67
CA GLY A 178 -11.10 7.26 6.19
C GLY A 178 -12.29 7.70 5.35
N ILE A 179 -12.16 7.68 4.01
CA ILE A 179 -13.24 7.99 3.08
C ILE A 179 -14.43 7.03 3.27
N ASN A 180 -14.18 5.72 3.35
CA ASN A 180 -15.26 4.74 3.54
C ASN A 180 -15.96 4.92 4.91
N ALA A 181 -15.22 5.24 5.97
CA ALA A 181 -15.81 5.59 7.28
C ALA A 181 -16.66 6.86 7.20
N ALA A 182 -16.19 7.89 6.50
CA ALA A 182 -16.92 9.14 6.29
C ALA A 182 -18.19 8.94 5.44
N LEU A 183 -18.14 8.09 4.42
CA LEU A 183 -19.32 7.71 3.63
C LEU A 183 -20.40 7.07 4.50
N TYR A 184 -20.00 6.16 5.39
CA TYR A 184 -20.92 5.52 6.33
C TYR A 184 -21.54 6.53 7.32
N ASP A 185 -20.74 7.46 7.86
CA ASP A 185 -21.25 8.52 8.74
C ASP A 185 -22.19 9.49 7.99
N ARG A 186 -21.84 9.86 6.76
CA ARG A 186 -22.64 10.72 5.90
C ARG A 186 -24.04 10.14 5.63
N GLN A 187 -24.20 8.82 5.53
CA GLN A 187 -25.53 8.19 5.39
C GLN A 187 -26.45 8.49 6.55
N LYS A 188 -25.91 8.71 7.76
CA LYS A 188 -26.67 9.02 8.97
C LYS A 188 -26.86 10.52 9.17
N THR A 189 -25.82 11.29 8.90
CA THR A 189 -25.76 12.71 9.25
C THR A 189 -26.18 13.61 8.08
N GLY A 190 -26.12 13.12 6.85
CA GLY A 190 -26.27 13.91 5.62
C GLY A 190 -25.13 14.92 5.39
N LYS A 191 -24.05 14.87 6.17
CA LYS A 191 -22.96 15.86 6.12
C LYS A 191 -21.65 15.21 5.67
N GLY A 192 -20.90 15.95 4.85
CA GLY A 192 -19.51 15.65 4.57
C GLY A 192 -18.59 15.98 5.73
N MET A 193 -17.32 15.62 5.60
CA MET A 193 -16.29 15.93 6.60
C MET A 193 -14.92 16.08 5.96
N PHE A 194 -14.01 16.68 6.71
CA PHE A 194 -12.59 16.75 6.36
C PHE A 194 -11.84 15.57 6.93
N ILE A 195 -11.01 14.94 6.11
CA ILE A 195 -10.13 13.83 6.48
C ILE A 195 -8.71 14.29 6.24
N ASP A 196 -7.91 14.33 7.30
CA ASP A 196 -6.48 14.66 7.27
C ASP A 196 -5.66 13.40 7.51
N VAL A 197 -4.84 13.01 6.54
CA VAL A 197 -3.95 11.84 6.63
C VAL A 197 -2.50 12.28 6.42
N SER A 198 -1.68 12.01 7.41
CA SER A 198 -0.25 12.28 7.38
C SER A 198 0.53 11.00 7.03
N MET A 199 1.44 11.08 6.06
CA MET A 199 2.33 9.95 5.75
C MET A 199 3.17 9.56 6.99
N LEU A 200 3.65 10.54 7.76
CA LEU A 200 4.41 10.28 8.98
C LEU A 200 3.58 9.51 10.01
N ASP A 201 2.34 9.93 10.25
CA ASP A 201 1.45 9.28 11.22
C ASP A 201 1.17 7.82 10.81
N CYS A 202 1.02 7.59 9.50
CA CYS A 202 0.85 6.25 8.96
C CYS A 202 2.08 5.36 9.23
N GLN A 203 3.31 5.91 9.16
CA GLN A 203 4.51 5.15 9.51
C GLN A 203 4.51 4.77 10.99
N ILE A 204 4.13 5.69 11.87
CA ILE A 204 4.00 5.42 13.30
C ILE A 204 2.94 4.33 13.55
N ALA A 205 1.80 4.42 12.88
CA ALA A 205 0.71 3.46 13.07
C ALA A 205 1.08 2.02 12.69
N ILE A 206 1.93 1.81 11.67
CA ILE A 206 2.34 0.46 11.25
C ILE A 206 3.53 -0.12 12.02
N LEU A 207 4.18 0.66 12.88
CA LEU A 207 5.31 0.21 13.73
C LEU A 207 4.85 -0.37 15.08
N GLU A 208 3.73 -1.05 15.13
CA GLU A 208 2.99 -1.54 16.31
C GLU A 208 3.88 -2.19 17.38
N ASN A 209 4.63 -3.23 17.01
CA ASN A 209 5.49 -3.99 17.93
C ASN A 209 6.74 -3.20 18.34
N ALA A 210 7.37 -2.50 17.42
CA ALA A 210 8.56 -1.70 17.69
C ALA A 210 8.26 -0.59 18.70
N ILE A 211 7.12 0.11 18.53
CA ILE A 211 6.65 1.13 19.46
C ILE A 211 6.28 0.52 20.80
N ALA A 212 5.55 -0.61 20.82
CA ALA A 212 5.18 -1.29 22.05
C ALA A 212 6.41 -1.70 22.88
N ARG A 213 7.46 -2.22 22.25
CA ARG A 213 8.74 -2.56 22.92
C ARG A 213 9.41 -1.33 23.52
N TYR A 214 9.51 -0.24 22.77
CA TYR A 214 10.08 1.00 23.26
C TYR A 214 9.29 1.57 24.46
N LEU A 215 7.97 1.72 24.32
CA LEU A 215 7.13 2.32 25.35
C LEU A 215 7.01 1.46 26.62
N SER A 216 7.10 0.12 26.51
CA SER A 216 6.97 -0.78 27.65
C SER A 216 8.28 -1.05 28.39
N LYS A 217 9.41 -1.11 27.67
CA LYS A 217 10.69 -1.52 28.20
C LYS A 217 11.81 -0.48 28.05
N ASN A 218 11.52 0.65 27.42
CA ASN A 218 12.52 1.65 27.02
C ASN A 218 13.65 1.04 26.15
N GLU A 219 13.35 -0.05 25.43
CA GLU A 219 14.26 -0.73 24.53
C GLU A 219 14.17 -0.09 23.14
N ILE A 220 15.27 0.45 22.64
CA ILE A 220 15.33 0.97 21.28
C ILE A 220 15.46 -0.19 20.28
N PRO A 221 14.43 -0.50 19.48
CA PRO A 221 14.49 -1.56 18.49
C PRO A 221 15.56 -1.30 17.44
N LYS A 222 16.22 -2.37 16.98
CA LYS A 222 17.27 -2.34 15.95
C LYS A 222 16.95 -3.31 14.82
N PRO A 223 17.55 -3.13 13.63
CA PRO A 223 17.42 -4.09 12.54
C PRO A 223 17.89 -5.49 12.94
N MET A 224 17.11 -6.50 12.61
CA MET A 224 17.36 -7.91 12.96
C MET A 224 17.39 -8.83 11.74
N GLY A 225 17.49 -8.29 10.51
CA GLY A 225 17.35 -9.04 9.28
C GLY A 225 15.92 -9.54 9.09
N SER A 226 15.76 -10.81 8.80
CA SER A 226 14.46 -11.47 8.64
C SER A 226 13.86 -12.00 9.95
N ARG A 227 14.55 -11.82 11.08
CA ARG A 227 14.20 -12.40 12.39
C ARG A 227 13.03 -11.68 13.04
N HIS A 228 12.06 -12.46 13.58
CA HIS A 228 11.03 -11.91 14.45
C HIS A 228 11.59 -11.58 15.83
N PRO A 229 11.27 -10.42 16.44
CA PRO A 229 11.93 -9.97 17.67
C PRO A 229 11.56 -10.77 18.94
N SER A 230 10.47 -11.51 18.95
CA SER A 230 9.94 -12.18 20.15
C SER A 230 9.45 -13.61 19.93
N ILE A 231 9.64 -14.16 18.73
CA ILE A 231 9.21 -15.53 18.38
C ILE A 231 10.35 -16.25 17.67
N ALA A 232 10.67 -17.48 18.10
CA ALA A 232 11.71 -18.29 17.51
C ALA A 232 11.33 -19.79 17.46
N PRO A 233 11.62 -20.49 16.34
CA PRO A 233 12.21 -19.99 15.10
C PRO A 233 11.18 -19.29 14.19
N PHE A 234 11.51 -18.06 13.76
CA PHE A 234 10.70 -17.27 12.84
C PHE A 234 11.63 -16.35 12.05
N GLU A 235 12.23 -16.86 10.99
CA GLU A 235 13.18 -16.14 10.11
C GLU A 235 13.49 -16.90 8.82
N ALA A 236 14.38 -16.34 8.01
CA ALA A 236 14.95 -17.00 6.84
C ALA A 236 16.13 -17.92 7.25
N PHE A 237 16.12 -19.14 6.76
CA PHE A 237 17.18 -20.13 6.94
C PHE A 237 17.77 -20.53 5.59
N LYS A 238 19.09 -20.76 5.55
CA LYS A 238 19.78 -21.23 4.36
C LYS A 238 19.51 -22.70 4.12
N THR A 239 19.20 -23.06 2.90
CA THR A 239 19.05 -24.43 2.40
C THR A 239 20.22 -24.77 1.47
N LYS A 240 20.17 -25.93 0.80
CA LYS A 240 21.17 -26.32 -0.15
C LYS A 240 21.34 -25.36 -1.33
N ASP A 241 20.24 -24.81 -1.83
CA ASP A 241 20.19 -24.01 -3.08
C ASP A 241 19.78 -22.56 -2.89
N SER A 242 19.08 -22.22 -1.78
CA SER A 242 18.55 -20.87 -1.56
C SER A 242 18.25 -20.61 -0.08
N TYR A 243 17.12 -19.95 0.20
CA TYR A 243 16.60 -19.69 1.54
C TYR A 243 15.14 -20.12 1.65
N ILE A 244 14.77 -20.60 2.84
CA ILE A 244 13.40 -20.89 3.24
C ILE A 244 13.01 -20.01 4.42
N ILE A 245 11.81 -19.42 4.39
CA ILE A 245 11.18 -18.83 5.58
C ILE A 245 10.55 -19.95 6.38
N ILE A 246 10.83 -20.03 7.68
CA ILE A 246 10.16 -20.93 8.61
C ILE A 246 9.58 -20.10 9.74
N ALA A 247 8.30 -20.31 10.06
CA ALA A 247 7.57 -19.60 11.09
C ALA A 247 6.92 -20.58 12.08
N ALA A 248 7.72 -21.23 12.90
CA ALA A 248 7.25 -22.17 13.94
C ALA A 248 6.90 -21.40 15.23
N GLY A 249 5.81 -20.64 15.20
CA GLY A 249 5.43 -19.62 16.19
C GLY A 249 4.93 -20.14 17.55
N ASN A 250 4.89 -21.47 17.77
CA ASN A 250 4.55 -22.08 19.05
C ASN A 250 5.26 -23.44 19.26
N ASP A 251 5.22 -23.97 20.48
CA ASP A 251 5.96 -25.18 20.83
C ASP A 251 5.54 -26.41 20.02
N LYS A 252 4.25 -26.57 19.69
CA LYS A 252 3.78 -27.67 18.83
C LYS A 252 4.34 -27.61 17.41
N LEU A 253 4.49 -26.41 16.86
CA LEU A 253 5.12 -26.25 15.54
C LEU A 253 6.62 -26.44 15.62
N TYR A 254 7.24 -26.05 16.73
CA TYR A 254 8.66 -26.31 16.98
C TYR A 254 8.95 -27.82 17.08
N GLU A 255 8.13 -28.58 17.81
CA GLU A 255 8.22 -30.05 17.91
C GLU A 255 8.17 -30.71 16.51
N LYS A 256 7.17 -30.36 15.70
CA LYS A 256 7.03 -30.84 14.32
C LYS A 256 8.22 -30.46 13.45
N LEU A 257 8.74 -29.26 13.62
CA LEU A 257 9.91 -28.81 12.88
C LEU A 257 11.16 -29.62 13.25
N CYS A 258 11.39 -29.89 14.53
CA CYS A 258 12.49 -30.74 14.99
C CYS A 258 12.34 -32.18 14.44
N GLU A 259 11.12 -32.71 14.39
CA GLU A 259 10.85 -34.04 13.79
C GLU A 259 11.19 -34.05 12.30
N VAL A 260 10.73 -33.09 11.51
CA VAL A 260 11.03 -33.00 10.06
C VAL A 260 12.52 -32.85 9.80
N LEU A 261 13.21 -32.09 10.64
CA LEU A 261 14.65 -31.88 10.52
C LEU A 261 15.47 -33.08 11.02
N GLY A 262 14.83 -34.11 11.60
CA GLY A 262 15.50 -35.30 12.14
C GLY A 262 16.32 -35.03 13.41
N ILE A 263 15.89 -34.09 14.24
CA ILE A 263 16.52 -33.66 15.50
C ILE A 263 15.51 -33.55 16.64
N PRO A 264 14.68 -34.57 16.90
CA PRO A 264 13.61 -34.51 17.91
C PRO A 264 14.14 -34.23 19.32
N GLU A 265 15.38 -34.55 19.63
CA GLU A 265 16.06 -34.31 20.90
C GLU A 265 16.11 -32.79 21.23
N MET A 266 16.07 -31.92 20.25
CA MET A 266 16.11 -30.49 20.44
C MET A 266 14.89 -29.95 21.21
N VAL A 267 13.77 -30.67 21.22
CA VAL A 267 12.57 -30.28 21.96
C VAL A 267 12.81 -30.25 23.49
N SER A 268 13.61 -31.17 23.97
CA SER A 268 13.98 -31.30 25.40
C SER A 268 15.28 -30.60 25.76
N ASP A 269 16.01 -30.06 24.80
CA ASP A 269 17.24 -29.31 25.06
C ASP A 269 16.98 -28.08 25.87
N LYS A 270 17.65 -27.93 27.01
CA LYS A 270 17.47 -26.82 27.94
C LYS A 270 17.78 -25.45 27.36
N ARG A 271 18.49 -25.39 26.25
CA ARG A 271 18.75 -24.12 25.50
C ARG A 271 17.57 -23.67 24.67
N PHE A 272 16.62 -24.59 24.31
CA PHE A 272 15.61 -24.33 23.26
C PHE A 272 14.20 -24.79 23.66
N ASN A 273 14.00 -25.36 24.82
CA ASN A 273 12.72 -25.96 25.25
C ASN A 273 11.59 -24.94 25.55
N THR A 274 11.88 -23.65 25.57
CA THR A 274 10.89 -22.58 25.64
C THR A 274 11.14 -21.53 24.56
N ASN A 275 10.09 -20.78 24.16
CA ASN A 275 10.25 -19.69 23.19
C ASN A 275 11.26 -18.63 23.65
N SER A 276 11.29 -18.27 24.94
CA SER A 276 12.26 -17.29 25.46
C SER A 276 13.70 -17.77 25.25
N LEU A 277 13.98 -19.01 25.63
CA LEU A 277 15.31 -19.61 25.46
C LEU A 277 15.71 -19.77 24.00
N ARG A 278 14.75 -20.09 23.12
CA ARG A 278 14.99 -20.10 21.66
C ARG A 278 15.35 -18.70 21.15
N CYS A 279 14.65 -17.67 21.60
CA CYS A 279 14.98 -16.28 21.22
C CYS A 279 16.36 -15.86 21.72
N GLU A 280 16.72 -16.22 22.95
CA GLU A 280 18.04 -15.93 23.54
C GLU A 280 19.18 -16.65 22.79
N ASN A 281 18.96 -17.90 22.40
CA ASN A 281 19.96 -18.77 21.77
C ASN A 281 19.76 -18.89 20.26
N MET A 282 19.07 -17.94 19.62
CA MET A 282 18.63 -18.05 18.22
C MET A 282 19.78 -18.23 17.21
N ASN A 283 20.94 -17.65 17.46
CA ASN A 283 22.09 -17.82 16.55
C ASN A 283 22.59 -19.28 16.52
N GLU A 284 22.63 -19.92 17.67
CA GLU A 284 23.01 -21.33 17.80
C GLU A 284 21.94 -22.24 17.19
N LEU A 285 20.66 -22.00 17.50
CA LEU A 285 19.54 -22.72 16.91
C LEU A 285 19.52 -22.61 15.39
N LYS A 286 19.77 -21.41 14.86
CA LYS A 286 19.87 -21.18 13.43
C LYS A 286 20.97 -22.01 12.79
N SER A 287 22.15 -22.04 13.39
CA SER A 287 23.27 -22.81 12.88
C SER A 287 22.96 -24.34 12.82
N ILE A 288 22.31 -24.86 13.86
CA ILE A 288 21.88 -26.28 13.89
C ILE A 288 20.85 -26.56 12.79
N PHE A 289 19.88 -25.66 12.60
CA PHE A 289 18.85 -25.84 11.57
C PHE A 289 19.44 -25.74 10.17
N GLU A 290 20.29 -24.76 9.90
CA GLU A 290 20.92 -24.60 8.59
C GLU A 290 21.83 -25.76 8.22
N ASP A 291 22.49 -26.38 9.20
CA ASP A 291 23.25 -27.64 8.97
C ASP A 291 22.33 -28.74 8.42
N LYS A 292 21.16 -28.95 9.03
CA LYS A 292 20.18 -29.93 8.56
C LYS A 292 19.54 -29.56 7.23
N LEU A 293 19.16 -28.29 7.10
CA LEU A 293 18.52 -27.75 5.90
C LEU A 293 19.44 -27.79 4.67
N SER A 294 20.75 -27.77 4.86
CA SER A 294 21.73 -27.86 3.77
C SER A 294 21.67 -29.18 2.97
N SER A 295 21.02 -30.22 3.50
CA SER A 295 20.93 -31.54 2.89
C SER A 295 19.99 -31.65 1.69
N LYS A 296 18.99 -30.73 1.57
CA LYS A 296 17.97 -30.73 0.52
C LYS A 296 17.76 -29.37 -0.06
N ASN A 297 17.14 -29.31 -1.25
CA ASN A 297 16.71 -28.04 -1.87
C ASN A 297 15.51 -27.43 -1.13
N THR A 298 15.31 -26.12 -1.30
CA THR A 298 14.21 -25.37 -0.69
C THR A 298 12.84 -25.99 -0.99
N SER A 299 12.59 -26.39 -2.25
CA SER A 299 11.30 -26.97 -2.67
C SER A 299 11.00 -28.31 -1.99
N GLU A 300 12.03 -29.14 -1.73
CA GLU A 300 11.88 -30.42 -1.03
C GLU A 300 11.48 -30.17 0.43
N TRP A 301 12.16 -29.23 1.10
CA TRP A 301 11.83 -28.86 2.48
C TRP A 301 10.44 -28.25 2.61
N VAL A 302 10.05 -27.37 1.70
CA VAL A 302 8.69 -26.79 1.67
C VAL A 302 7.67 -27.93 1.58
N SER A 303 7.84 -28.88 0.64
CA SER A 303 6.90 -30.00 0.48
C SER A 303 6.79 -30.89 1.73
N GLU A 304 7.88 -31.13 2.45
CA GLU A 304 7.87 -31.91 3.69
C GLU A 304 7.19 -31.17 4.84
N MET A 305 7.48 -29.88 5.01
CA MET A 305 6.90 -29.03 6.06
C MET A 305 5.41 -28.78 5.86
N GLU A 306 4.97 -28.59 4.62
CA GLU A 306 3.55 -28.41 4.28
C GLU A 306 2.69 -29.62 4.67
N LYS A 307 3.19 -30.84 4.51
CA LYS A 307 2.50 -32.09 4.93
C LYS A 307 2.17 -32.09 6.43
N LEU A 308 3.05 -31.48 7.24
CA LEU A 308 2.86 -31.35 8.69
C LEU A 308 2.20 -30.02 9.09
N LYS A 309 1.81 -29.19 8.08
CA LYS A 309 1.19 -27.86 8.27
C LYS A 309 2.10 -26.93 9.10
N ILE A 310 3.40 -26.96 8.86
CA ILE A 310 4.36 -26.01 9.40
C ILE A 310 4.38 -24.82 8.45
N PRO A 311 4.10 -23.58 8.93
CA PRO A 311 4.17 -22.40 8.08
C PRO A 311 5.60 -22.17 7.56
N CYS A 312 5.78 -22.30 6.26
CA CYS A 312 7.05 -22.10 5.58
C CYS A 312 6.83 -21.66 4.14
N GLY A 313 7.87 -21.20 3.49
CA GLY A 313 7.82 -20.84 2.07
C GLY A 313 9.17 -20.36 1.53
N PRO A 314 9.36 -20.41 0.21
CA PRO A 314 10.54 -19.85 -0.45
C PRO A 314 10.50 -18.31 -0.45
N ILE A 315 11.65 -17.69 -0.71
CA ILE A 315 11.74 -16.24 -0.97
C ILE A 315 11.69 -16.05 -2.49
N PHE A 316 10.54 -15.64 -3.00
CA PHE A 316 10.34 -15.40 -4.42
C PHE A 316 10.90 -14.03 -4.86
N ASN A 317 11.47 -13.97 -6.06
CA ASN A 317 11.63 -12.73 -6.78
C ASN A 317 10.27 -12.27 -7.38
N ILE A 318 10.23 -11.07 -7.96
CA ILE A 318 8.98 -10.48 -8.49
C ILE A 318 8.37 -11.34 -9.61
N LYS A 319 9.20 -11.96 -10.50
CA LYS A 319 8.69 -12.83 -11.55
C LYS A 319 8.01 -14.06 -10.94
N GLU A 320 8.68 -14.75 -10.04
CA GLU A 320 8.14 -15.92 -9.35
C GLU A 320 6.87 -15.61 -8.56
N ALA A 321 6.84 -14.46 -7.89
CA ALA A 321 5.65 -14.01 -7.18
C ALA A 321 4.47 -13.75 -8.12
N VAL A 322 4.69 -13.09 -9.27
CA VAL A 322 3.66 -12.78 -10.26
C VAL A 322 3.15 -14.05 -10.97
N GLU A 323 4.02 -15.04 -11.20
CA GLU A 323 3.71 -16.31 -11.85
C GLU A 323 3.19 -17.39 -10.86
N ASN A 324 3.04 -17.06 -9.58
CA ASN A 324 2.55 -18.00 -8.57
C ASN A 324 1.08 -18.38 -8.83
N PRO A 325 0.72 -19.68 -8.87
CA PRO A 325 -0.65 -20.14 -9.12
C PRO A 325 -1.69 -19.56 -8.14
N GLN A 326 -1.32 -19.29 -6.89
CA GLN A 326 -2.22 -18.65 -5.92
C GLN A 326 -2.51 -17.20 -6.30
N VAL A 327 -1.54 -16.48 -6.83
CA VAL A 327 -1.68 -15.10 -7.30
C VAL A 327 -2.60 -15.05 -8.51
N GLU A 328 -2.46 -16.00 -9.44
CA GLU A 328 -3.32 -16.16 -10.60
C GLU A 328 -4.75 -16.54 -10.18
N ALA A 329 -4.93 -17.58 -9.38
CA ALA A 329 -6.23 -18.04 -8.89
C ALA A 329 -7.01 -16.96 -8.13
N ARG A 330 -6.32 -16.01 -7.50
CA ARG A 330 -6.91 -14.87 -6.81
C ARG A 330 -7.01 -13.61 -7.69
N ASN A 331 -6.76 -13.74 -8.97
CA ASN A 331 -6.89 -12.64 -9.94
C ASN A 331 -6.12 -11.38 -9.50
N MET A 332 -4.88 -11.60 -8.99
CA MET A 332 -4.04 -10.50 -8.51
C MET A 332 -3.17 -9.87 -9.60
N ILE A 333 -3.15 -10.47 -10.80
CA ILE A 333 -2.62 -9.84 -12.00
C ILE A 333 -3.76 -9.69 -12.99
N VAL A 334 -4.15 -8.45 -13.21
CA VAL A 334 -5.27 -8.05 -14.07
C VAL A 334 -4.77 -7.27 -15.29
N LYS A 335 -5.67 -6.96 -16.22
CA LYS A 335 -5.39 -6.16 -17.41
C LYS A 335 -6.18 -4.86 -17.37
N ALA A 336 -5.56 -3.79 -17.88
CA ALA A 336 -6.23 -2.56 -18.27
C ALA A 336 -5.79 -2.18 -19.69
N TYR A 337 -6.69 -1.61 -20.46
CA TYR A 337 -6.40 -1.23 -21.85
C TYR A 337 -5.94 0.23 -21.92
N HIS A 338 -4.96 0.47 -22.78
CA HIS A 338 -4.55 1.81 -23.18
C HIS A 338 -4.49 1.88 -24.71
N LYS A 339 -5.07 2.91 -25.32
CA LYS A 339 -5.27 2.97 -26.78
C LYS A 339 -3.98 2.83 -27.63
N VAL A 340 -2.82 3.21 -27.08
CA VAL A 340 -1.53 3.10 -27.78
C VAL A 340 -0.74 1.88 -27.32
N VAL A 341 -0.70 1.63 -26.01
CA VAL A 341 0.07 0.52 -25.42
C VAL A 341 -0.61 -0.83 -25.69
N GLY A 342 -1.95 -0.86 -25.71
CA GLY A 342 -2.76 -2.06 -25.73
C GLY A 342 -3.02 -2.60 -24.31
N ASP A 343 -3.20 -3.89 -24.18
CA ASP A 343 -3.36 -4.56 -22.88
C ASP A 343 -2.12 -4.39 -22.00
N PHE A 344 -2.28 -3.75 -20.85
CA PHE A 344 -1.24 -3.60 -19.85
C PHE A 344 -1.57 -4.41 -18.60
N ARG A 345 -0.64 -5.29 -18.17
CA ARG A 345 -0.79 -6.12 -16.97
C ARG A 345 -0.35 -5.35 -15.73
N LEU A 346 -1.12 -5.45 -14.67
CA LEU A 346 -0.88 -4.71 -13.43
C LEU A 346 -1.49 -5.44 -12.21
N ALA A 347 -1.13 -5.00 -11.00
CA ALA A 347 -1.64 -5.60 -9.78
C ALA A 347 -3.15 -5.38 -9.63
N GLY A 348 -3.89 -6.45 -9.28
CA GLY A 348 -5.32 -6.42 -9.00
C GLY A 348 -5.65 -5.91 -7.60
N ASN A 349 -6.94 -5.74 -7.32
CA ASN A 349 -7.42 -5.38 -5.99
C ASN A 349 -7.44 -6.63 -5.07
N PRO A 350 -6.81 -6.59 -3.88
CA PRO A 350 -6.82 -7.72 -2.95
C PRO A 350 -8.17 -7.92 -2.24
N ILE A 351 -9.06 -6.93 -2.28
CA ILE A 351 -10.38 -7.00 -1.64
C ILE A 351 -11.34 -7.77 -2.55
N LYS A 352 -11.76 -8.96 -2.11
CA LYS A 352 -12.72 -9.82 -2.81
C LYS A 352 -14.04 -9.80 -2.05
N MET A 353 -15.13 -9.39 -2.71
CA MET A 353 -16.46 -9.26 -2.10
C MET A 353 -17.42 -10.26 -2.73
N SER A 354 -18.16 -11.02 -1.93
CA SER A 354 -19.05 -12.08 -2.40
C SER A 354 -20.18 -11.62 -3.33
N SER A 355 -20.60 -10.35 -3.21
CA SER A 355 -21.69 -9.78 -4.00
C SER A 355 -21.25 -9.14 -5.31
N TYR A 356 -19.96 -9.11 -5.62
CA TYR A 356 -19.42 -8.48 -6.82
C TYR A 356 -18.39 -9.39 -7.49
N GLU A 357 -18.48 -9.46 -8.82
CA GLU A 357 -17.51 -10.20 -9.61
C GLU A 357 -16.14 -9.51 -9.60
N ASP A 358 -15.10 -10.27 -9.30
CA ASP A 358 -13.72 -9.80 -9.42
C ASP A 358 -13.21 -10.07 -10.85
N LYS A 359 -13.46 -9.14 -11.76
CA LYS A 359 -13.09 -9.25 -13.17
C LYS A 359 -11.57 -9.26 -13.35
N SER A 360 -11.09 -10.00 -14.35
CA SER A 360 -9.67 -10.01 -14.76
C SER A 360 -9.26 -8.75 -15.55
N THR A 361 -10.22 -7.90 -15.90
CA THR A 361 -10.01 -6.62 -16.57
C THR A 361 -10.42 -5.46 -15.67
N ARG A 362 -9.73 -4.33 -15.82
CA ARG A 362 -10.05 -3.06 -15.15
C ARG A 362 -10.44 -2.02 -16.19
N GLY A 363 -10.95 -0.88 -15.74
CA GLY A 363 -11.23 0.25 -16.63
C GLY A 363 -9.99 0.76 -17.35
N ASP A 364 -10.19 1.42 -18.46
CA ASP A 364 -9.12 1.91 -19.34
C ASP A 364 -8.20 2.92 -18.64
N ILE A 365 -7.00 3.04 -19.17
CA ILE A 365 -5.99 3.98 -18.68
C ILE A 365 -6.09 5.25 -19.54
N PRO A 366 -6.35 6.43 -18.95
CA PRO A 366 -6.59 7.63 -19.71
C PRO A 366 -5.30 8.32 -20.17
N ASP A 367 -5.32 8.87 -21.39
CA ASP A 367 -4.41 9.95 -21.77
C ASP A 367 -4.75 11.25 -21.05
N LEU A 368 -3.82 12.20 -21.07
CA LEU A 368 -4.06 13.53 -20.53
C LEU A 368 -5.22 14.21 -21.29
N ASP A 369 -6.20 14.73 -20.54
CA ASP A 369 -7.37 15.45 -21.06
C ASP A 369 -8.29 14.62 -21.98
N GLU A 370 -8.19 13.31 -21.96
CA GLU A 370 -8.90 12.42 -22.90
C GLU A 370 -10.43 12.55 -22.81
N HIS A 371 -10.97 12.83 -21.61
CA HIS A 371 -12.41 12.83 -21.38
C HIS A 371 -13.01 14.25 -21.34
N ARG A 372 -12.26 15.28 -21.79
CA ARG A 372 -12.67 16.67 -21.69
C ARG A 372 -14.05 16.95 -22.29
N GLU A 373 -14.25 16.58 -23.56
CA GLU A 373 -15.51 16.87 -24.25
C GLU A 373 -16.71 16.19 -23.58
N GLN A 374 -16.54 14.94 -23.17
CA GLN A 374 -17.57 14.17 -22.48
C GLN A 374 -17.93 14.82 -21.14
N ILE A 375 -16.92 15.18 -20.33
CA ILE A 375 -17.11 15.80 -19.02
C ILE A 375 -17.73 17.19 -19.16
N LEU A 376 -17.27 18.01 -20.10
CA LEU A 376 -17.85 19.33 -20.34
C LEU A 376 -19.32 19.26 -20.74
N LYS A 377 -19.69 18.30 -21.60
CA LYS A 377 -21.10 18.10 -22.00
C LYS A 377 -21.99 17.66 -20.84
N GLU A 378 -21.47 16.84 -19.95
CA GLU A 378 -22.23 16.32 -18.79
C GLU A 378 -22.42 17.38 -17.70
N PHE A 379 -21.41 18.22 -17.49
CA PHE A 379 -21.41 19.24 -16.43
C PHE A 379 -21.62 20.68 -16.98
N SER A 380 -22.17 20.79 -18.20
CA SER A 380 -22.51 22.10 -18.84
C SER A 380 -23.60 22.86 -18.11
#